data_546af3103ffe2130156f8379d3b4064a
#
_entry.id   546af3103ffe2130156f8379d3b4064a
#
_cell.length_a   1.000
_cell.length_b   1.000
_cell.length_c   1.000
_cell.angle_alpha   90.00
_cell.angle_beta   90.00
_cell.angle_gamma   90.00
#
_symmetry.space_group_name_H-M   'P 1'
#
loop_
_entity.id
_entity.type
_entity.pdbx_description
1 polymer ?
#
loop_
_entity_poly.entity_id
_entity_poly.type
_entity_poly.pdbx_seq_one_letter_code
_entity_poly.pdbx_strand_id
1 'polypeptide(L)'
;YITYVVPGLAKDLEKAGAKYVYHSVSREGDVIKILQSGGISSTMSRIKQGIQQPAGASMYSDMGTGGADNAFTRLVTGSAQKAKRKFSNASVAGDYQIKMRTAVLERTDYYSFGGDKFGKVADISKYGASPEQFVKNMESSFAGSNEIMFRNGIDSRYFTEIMCNSRYERQHLLSELRARGIMDINGIDIEKFITVGSGL
;
A
#
# COMPACT_ATOMS: atom_id res chain seq x y z
N TYR A 1 16.99 -12.08 4.21
CA TYR A 1 15.78 -12.84 3.84
C TYR A 1 15.73 -12.98 2.34
N ILE A 2 15.68 -14.23 1.84
CA ILE A 2 15.46 -14.50 0.42
C ILE A 2 13.94 -14.44 0.20
N THR A 3 13.47 -13.42 -0.47
CA THR A 3 12.07 -13.36 -0.90
C THR A 3 11.96 -14.08 -2.24
N TYR A 4 11.22 -15.18 -2.25
CA TYR A 4 10.91 -15.87 -3.50
C TYR A 4 9.97 -15.02 -4.34
N VAL A 5 10.20 -15.03 -5.64
CA VAL A 5 9.34 -14.34 -6.62
C VAL A 5 8.84 -15.33 -7.66
N VAL A 6 7.68 -15.06 -8.24
CA VAL A 6 7.11 -15.80 -9.37
C VAL A 6 7.18 -14.88 -10.59
N PRO A 7 8.22 -15.02 -11.42
CA PRO A 7 8.42 -14.15 -12.58
C PRO A 7 7.23 -14.23 -13.55
N GLY A 8 6.82 -13.08 -14.06
CA GLY A 8 5.74 -12.98 -15.03
C GLY A 8 4.32 -12.93 -14.46
N LEU A 9 4.15 -13.19 -13.17
CA LEU A 9 2.84 -13.15 -12.52
C LEU A 9 2.19 -11.77 -12.59
N ALA A 10 2.97 -10.70 -12.48
CA ALA A 10 2.45 -9.34 -12.58
C ALA A 10 1.70 -9.10 -13.90
N LYS A 11 2.27 -9.54 -15.02
CA LYS A 11 1.63 -9.43 -16.34
C LYS A 11 0.33 -10.21 -16.42
N ASP A 12 0.28 -11.39 -15.82
CA ASP A 12 -0.93 -12.22 -15.83
C ASP A 12 -2.02 -11.59 -14.95
N LEU A 13 -1.64 -11.02 -13.80
CA LEU A 13 -2.56 -10.29 -12.95
C LEU A 13 -3.09 -9.01 -13.62
N GLU A 14 -2.24 -8.28 -14.34
CA GLU A 14 -2.65 -7.10 -15.11
C GLU A 14 -3.64 -7.45 -16.21
N LYS A 15 -3.41 -8.56 -16.94
CA LYS A 15 -4.36 -9.08 -17.95
C LYS A 15 -5.70 -9.44 -17.31
N ALA A 16 -5.67 -9.94 -16.08
CA ALA A 16 -6.88 -10.29 -15.33
C ALA A 16 -7.60 -9.07 -14.75
N GLY A 17 -7.01 -7.87 -14.78
CA GLY A 17 -7.63 -6.63 -14.33
C GLY A 17 -6.96 -5.91 -13.17
N ALA A 18 -5.85 -6.41 -12.63
CA ALA A 18 -5.06 -5.71 -11.63
C ALA A 18 -4.46 -4.41 -12.21
N LYS A 19 -4.56 -3.32 -11.48
CA LYS A 19 -4.06 -2.00 -11.91
C LYS A 19 -2.82 -1.57 -11.13
N TYR A 20 -2.92 -1.49 -9.84
CA TYR A 20 -1.81 -1.15 -8.94
C TYR A 20 -2.14 -1.59 -7.52
N VAL A 21 -1.11 -1.62 -6.69
CA VAL A 21 -1.23 -1.80 -5.24
C VAL A 21 -0.97 -0.44 -4.58
N TYR A 22 -1.60 -0.16 -3.46
CA TYR A 22 -1.33 1.07 -2.72
C TYR A 22 -1.32 0.87 -1.21
N HIS A 23 -0.60 1.75 -0.54
CA HIS A 23 -0.55 1.90 0.90
C HIS A 23 -1.05 3.29 1.28
N SER A 24 -2.03 3.37 2.18
CA SER A 24 -2.56 4.64 2.67
C SER A 24 -1.73 5.17 3.83
N VAL A 25 -1.43 6.45 3.81
CA VAL A 25 -0.69 7.16 4.86
C VAL A 25 -1.49 8.39 5.29
N SER A 26 -1.69 8.56 6.60
CA SER A 26 -2.51 9.64 7.13
C SER A 26 -1.75 10.94 7.30
N ARG A 27 -0.44 10.89 7.52
CA ARG A 27 0.40 12.05 7.85
C ARG A 27 1.57 12.19 6.90
N GLU A 28 1.85 13.43 6.51
CA GLU A 28 2.98 13.77 5.64
C GLU A 28 4.32 13.31 6.22
N GLY A 29 4.53 13.51 7.51
CA GLY A 29 5.76 13.08 8.18
C GLY A 29 6.03 11.58 8.05
N ASP A 30 4.99 10.77 7.97
CA ASP A 30 5.13 9.32 7.77
C ASP A 30 5.49 8.99 6.32
N VAL A 31 4.98 9.74 5.34
CA VAL A 31 5.41 9.63 3.94
C VAL A 31 6.91 9.91 3.83
N ILE A 32 7.37 10.99 4.44
CA ILE A 32 8.79 11.38 4.43
C ILE A 32 9.66 10.29 5.07
N LYS A 33 9.26 9.76 6.22
CA LYS A 33 9.98 8.67 6.89
C LYS A 33 10.06 7.41 6.05
N ILE A 34 8.97 7.05 5.36
CA ILE A 34 8.94 5.91 4.43
C ILE A 34 9.96 6.11 3.32
N LEU A 35 10.02 7.29 2.71
CA LEU A 35 10.99 7.59 1.67
C LEU A 35 12.42 7.57 2.19
N GLN A 36 12.68 8.15 3.34
CA GLN A 36 14.01 8.19 3.97
C GLN A 36 14.50 6.82 4.42
N SER A 37 13.60 5.95 4.87
CA SER A 37 13.93 4.59 5.30
C SER A 37 14.06 3.59 4.15
N GLY A 38 13.69 3.99 2.93
CA GLY A 38 13.78 3.13 1.75
C GLY A 38 12.60 2.18 1.56
N GLY A 39 11.49 2.36 2.29
CA GLY A 39 10.31 1.52 2.11
C GLY A 39 9.31 1.55 3.26
N ILE A 40 8.27 0.74 3.10
CA ILE A 40 7.22 0.55 4.09
C ILE A 40 7.60 -0.65 4.96
N SER A 41 7.79 -0.43 6.25
CA SER A 41 8.01 -1.50 7.22
C SER A 41 6.71 -1.87 7.95
N SER A 42 6.72 -3.03 8.62
CA SER A 42 5.58 -3.45 9.44
C SER A 42 5.31 -2.47 10.59
N THR A 43 4.09 -2.48 11.09
CA THR A 43 3.70 -1.67 12.25
C THR A 43 4.61 -1.92 13.46
N MET A 44 4.89 -3.18 13.78
CA MET A 44 5.77 -3.52 14.90
C MET A 44 7.21 -3.07 14.67
N SER A 45 7.71 -3.16 13.45
CA SER A 45 9.05 -2.66 13.12
C SER A 45 9.14 -1.14 13.32
N ARG A 46 8.12 -0.40 12.89
CA ARG A 46 8.06 1.06 13.09
C ARG A 46 7.99 1.45 14.57
N ILE A 47 7.22 0.72 15.37
CA ILE A 47 7.12 0.94 16.81
C ILE A 47 8.49 0.69 17.48
N LYS A 48 9.13 -0.44 17.18
CA LYS A 48 10.46 -0.77 17.71
C LYS A 48 11.54 0.26 17.36
N GLN A 49 11.41 0.89 16.19
CA GLN A 49 12.32 1.93 15.72
C GLN A 49 11.96 3.33 16.26
N GLY A 50 10.91 3.46 17.04
CA GLY A 50 10.44 4.75 17.55
C GLY A 50 9.82 5.67 16.47
N ILE A 51 9.50 5.12 15.30
CA ILE A 51 8.92 5.87 14.16
C ILE A 51 7.42 6.06 14.35
N GLN A 52 6.77 5.12 14.98
CA GLN A 52 5.34 5.12 15.22
C GLN A 52 5.04 4.88 16.70
N GLN A 53 4.12 5.67 17.25
CA GLN A 53 3.58 5.40 18.57
C GLN A 53 2.45 4.34 18.47
N PRO A 54 2.35 3.46 19.47
CA PRO A 54 1.20 2.59 19.59
C PRO A 54 -0.08 3.43 19.71
N ALA A 55 -1.04 3.21 18.82
CA ALA A 55 -2.27 4.00 18.86
C ALA A 55 -3.47 3.23 18.26
N GLY A 56 -4.59 3.31 18.96
CA GLY A 56 -5.90 2.91 18.48
C GLY A 56 -6.23 1.41 18.61
N ALA A 57 -7.52 1.13 18.56
CA ALA A 57 -8.06 -0.22 18.71
C ALA A 57 -7.62 -1.18 17.58
N SER A 58 -7.47 -0.66 16.36
CA SER A 58 -7.01 -1.46 15.22
C SER A 58 -5.62 -2.03 15.44
N MET A 59 -4.70 -1.26 16.01
CA MET A 59 -3.35 -1.73 16.25
C MET A 59 -3.33 -2.87 17.29
N TYR A 60 -4.08 -2.75 18.37
CA TYR A 60 -4.17 -3.83 19.37
C TYR A 60 -4.79 -5.10 18.78
N SER A 61 -5.80 -4.95 17.92
CA SER A 61 -6.35 -6.05 17.16
C SER A 61 -5.30 -6.71 16.26
N ASP A 62 -4.52 -5.92 15.55
CA ASP A 62 -3.45 -6.41 14.68
C ASP A 62 -2.34 -7.10 15.46
N MET A 63 -1.98 -6.59 16.63
CA MET A 63 -1.02 -7.26 17.51
C MET A 63 -1.53 -8.64 17.96
N GLY A 64 -2.79 -8.73 18.35
CA GLY A 64 -3.40 -9.98 18.80
C GLY A 64 -3.58 -11.02 17.68
N THR A 65 -3.64 -10.61 16.44
CA THR A 65 -3.88 -11.48 15.27
C THR A 65 -2.67 -11.70 14.37
N GLY A 66 -1.51 -11.13 14.73
CA GLY A 66 -0.28 -11.20 13.93
C GLY A 66 -0.25 -10.21 12.75
N GLY A 67 -1.27 -9.37 12.60
CA GLY A 67 -1.31 -8.34 11.56
C GLY A 67 -0.23 -7.29 11.70
N ALA A 68 0.14 -6.93 12.93
CA ALA A 68 1.13 -5.91 13.22
C ALA A 68 2.54 -6.21 12.68
N ASP A 69 2.84 -7.45 12.36
CA ASP A 69 4.11 -7.85 11.75
C ASP A 69 4.15 -7.61 10.23
N ASN A 70 3.10 -7.07 9.66
CA ASN A 70 2.97 -6.89 8.22
C ASN A 70 2.84 -5.42 7.82
N ALA A 71 3.16 -5.12 6.56
CA ALA A 71 2.81 -3.88 5.89
C ALA A 71 1.50 -4.07 5.14
N PHE A 72 0.53 -3.21 5.41
CA PHE A 72 -0.82 -3.30 4.86
C PHE A 72 -0.92 -2.55 3.53
N THR A 73 -1.51 -3.21 2.55
CA THR A 73 -1.79 -2.63 1.22
C THR A 73 -3.13 -3.08 0.69
N ARG A 74 -3.54 -2.48 -0.42
CA ARG A 74 -4.76 -2.84 -1.15
C ARG A 74 -4.48 -2.96 -2.63
N LEU A 75 -5.19 -3.86 -3.30
CA LEU A 75 -5.17 -3.99 -4.75
C LEU A 75 -6.31 -3.18 -5.36
N VAL A 76 -5.98 -2.36 -6.35
CA VAL A 76 -6.97 -1.71 -7.22
C VAL A 76 -7.11 -2.52 -8.51
N THR A 77 -8.35 -2.88 -8.82
CA THR A 77 -8.72 -3.57 -10.04
C THR A 77 -9.53 -2.66 -10.95
N GLY A 78 -9.76 -3.03 -12.20
CA GLY A 78 -10.55 -2.25 -13.13
C GLY A 78 -11.95 -1.92 -12.62
N SER A 79 -12.63 -2.87 -11.97
CA SER A 79 -13.96 -2.67 -11.39
C SER A 79 -13.92 -1.78 -10.15
N ALA A 80 -12.98 -2.03 -9.25
CA ALA A 80 -12.82 -1.26 -8.03
C ALA A 80 -12.40 0.19 -8.29
N GLN A 81 -11.67 0.45 -9.36
CA GLN A 81 -11.27 1.80 -9.75
C GLN A 81 -12.47 2.70 -10.06
N LYS A 82 -13.54 2.15 -10.58
CA LYS A 82 -14.79 2.90 -10.83
C LYS A 82 -15.53 3.23 -9.53
N ALA A 83 -15.44 2.37 -8.54
CA ALA A 83 -16.09 2.54 -7.24
C ALA A 83 -15.29 3.42 -6.27
N LYS A 84 -13.98 3.52 -6.46
CA LYS A 84 -13.06 4.24 -5.57
C LYS A 84 -12.70 5.60 -6.12
N ARG A 85 -13.57 6.51 -5.95
CA ARG A 85 -13.29 7.89 -6.33
C ARG A 85 -12.90 8.79 -5.17
N LYS A 86 -12.78 8.25 -3.96
CA LYS A 86 -12.53 9.09 -2.77
C LYS A 86 -11.49 8.45 -1.86
N PHE A 87 -10.52 9.26 -1.43
CA PHE A 87 -9.68 9.03 -0.27
C PHE A 87 -10.48 8.85 1.03
N SER A 88 -11.76 9.16 1.01
CA SER A 88 -12.62 9.38 2.17
C SER A 88 -13.37 8.14 2.67
N ASN A 89 -12.98 6.95 2.29
CA ASN A 89 -13.50 5.76 2.97
C ASN A 89 -12.72 5.56 4.28
N ALA A 90 -13.40 5.50 5.40
CA ALA A 90 -12.80 5.40 6.73
C ALA A 90 -11.78 4.24 6.87
N SER A 91 -11.99 3.15 6.15
CA SER A 91 -11.07 1.99 6.14
C SER A 91 -9.84 2.18 5.23
N VAL A 92 -9.81 3.24 4.43
CA VAL A 92 -8.72 3.61 3.51
C VAL A 92 -8.29 5.05 3.70
N ALA A 93 -8.73 5.67 4.81
CA ALA A 93 -8.48 7.07 5.08
C ALA A 93 -6.99 7.34 5.20
N GLY A 94 -6.55 8.30 4.45
CA GLY A 94 -5.22 8.85 4.48
C GLY A 94 -5.18 9.95 3.44
N ASP A 95 -4.47 11.03 3.77
CA ASP A 95 -4.31 12.15 2.84
C ASP A 95 -3.34 11.83 1.70
N TYR A 96 -2.65 10.68 1.83
CA TYR A 96 -1.62 10.23 0.89
C TYR A 96 -1.83 8.76 0.55
N GLN A 97 -1.65 8.43 -0.73
CA GLN A 97 -1.58 7.05 -1.20
C GLN A 97 -0.24 6.80 -1.92
N ILE A 98 0.53 5.86 -1.42
CA ILE A 98 1.74 5.40 -2.09
C ILE A 98 1.35 4.26 -3.01
N LYS A 99 1.40 4.51 -4.32
CA LYS A 99 1.11 3.50 -5.33
C LYS A 99 2.35 2.69 -5.67
N MET A 100 2.13 1.42 -5.91
CA MET A 100 3.16 0.46 -6.26
C MET A 100 2.77 -0.30 -7.51
N ARG A 101 3.78 -0.65 -8.31
CA ARG A 101 3.57 -1.52 -9.47
C ARG A 101 3.14 -2.91 -9.02
N THR A 102 2.38 -3.58 -9.88
CA THR A 102 1.89 -4.94 -9.66
C THR A 102 3.01 -5.98 -9.51
N ALA A 103 4.23 -5.66 -9.94
CA ALA A 103 5.42 -6.51 -9.72
C ALA A 103 5.66 -6.86 -8.24
N VAL A 104 5.17 -6.06 -7.30
CA VAL A 104 5.23 -6.39 -5.87
C VAL A 104 4.46 -7.68 -5.55
N LEU A 105 3.46 -8.02 -6.33
CA LEU A 105 2.65 -9.25 -6.19
C LEU A 105 3.34 -10.49 -6.74
N GLU A 106 4.47 -10.36 -7.41
CA GLU A 106 5.30 -11.51 -7.77
C GLU A 106 6.01 -12.12 -6.56
N ARG A 107 6.08 -11.39 -5.44
CA ARG A 107 6.57 -11.90 -4.17
C ARG A 107 5.60 -12.93 -3.60
N THR A 108 6.12 -13.86 -2.79
CA THR A 108 5.33 -14.93 -2.16
C THR A 108 5.11 -14.70 -0.66
N ASP A 109 5.66 -13.63 -0.10
CA ASP A 109 5.65 -13.35 1.34
C ASP A 109 4.50 -12.43 1.76
N TYR A 110 3.32 -12.63 1.21
CA TYR A 110 2.14 -11.85 1.59
C TYR A 110 0.92 -12.74 1.86
N TYR A 111 0.00 -12.18 2.62
CA TYR A 111 -1.35 -12.71 2.82
C TYR A 111 -2.33 -11.85 2.04
N SER A 112 -3.36 -12.44 1.47
CA SER A 112 -4.39 -11.74 0.71
C SER A 112 -5.79 -12.06 1.21
N PHE A 113 -6.62 -11.03 1.31
CA PHE A 113 -8.01 -11.12 1.79
C PHE A 113 -8.91 -10.33 0.85
N GLY A 114 -10.03 -10.93 0.47
CA GLY A 114 -11.05 -10.23 -0.33
C GLY A 114 -11.78 -9.13 0.43
N GLY A 115 -11.64 -9.05 1.75
CA GLY A 115 -12.20 -8.01 2.62
C GLY A 115 -11.20 -7.56 3.66
N ASP A 116 -11.58 -6.56 4.45
CA ASP A 116 -10.78 -6.08 5.57
C ASP A 116 -10.54 -7.21 6.58
N LYS A 117 -9.27 -7.37 6.97
CA LYS A 117 -8.86 -8.39 7.93
C LYS A 117 -9.15 -8.02 9.38
N PHE A 118 -9.56 -6.83 9.67
CA PHE A 118 -9.74 -6.32 11.03
C PHE A 118 -10.28 -7.36 12.01
N GLY A 119 -9.55 -7.62 13.07
CA GLY A 119 -9.93 -8.58 14.11
C GLY A 119 -9.85 -10.06 13.73
N LYS A 120 -9.37 -10.40 12.53
CA LYS A 120 -9.24 -11.79 12.07
C LYS A 120 -7.80 -12.25 12.16
N VAL A 121 -7.62 -13.54 12.49
CA VAL A 121 -6.30 -14.18 12.46
C VAL A 121 -5.75 -14.19 11.03
N ALA A 122 -4.46 -13.95 10.87
CA ALA A 122 -3.80 -14.02 9.58
C ALA A 122 -3.95 -15.44 8.99
N ASP A 123 -4.44 -15.51 7.78
CA ASP A 123 -4.57 -16.74 7.01
C ASP A 123 -3.51 -16.77 5.91
N ILE A 124 -3.26 -17.95 5.35
CA ILE A 124 -2.29 -18.12 4.27
C ILE A 124 -2.81 -17.38 3.03
N SER A 125 -1.88 -16.74 2.32
CA SER A 125 -2.19 -16.16 1.01
C SER A 125 -2.90 -17.17 0.11
N LYS A 126 -3.95 -16.75 -0.54
CA LYS A 126 -4.64 -17.54 -1.59
C LYS A 126 -3.82 -17.61 -2.88
N TYR A 127 -2.55 -17.51 -2.74
CA TYR A 127 -1.58 -17.70 -3.80
C TYR A 127 -1.65 -19.15 -4.28
N GLY A 128 -1.90 -19.38 -5.52
CA GLY A 128 -2.17 -20.71 -6.08
C GLY A 128 -3.54 -20.81 -6.77
N ALA A 129 -4.41 -19.82 -6.56
CA ALA A 129 -5.52 -19.58 -7.46
C ALA A 129 -4.98 -19.05 -8.80
N SER A 130 -5.72 -19.24 -9.90
CA SER A 130 -5.36 -18.58 -11.16
C SER A 130 -5.32 -17.07 -11.00
N PRO A 131 -4.57 -16.32 -11.82
CA PRO A 131 -4.55 -14.86 -11.78
C PRO A 131 -5.96 -14.26 -11.87
N GLU A 132 -6.81 -14.83 -12.72
CA GLU A 132 -8.20 -14.40 -12.88
C GLU A 132 -9.01 -14.60 -11.60
N GLN A 133 -8.85 -15.75 -10.95
CA GLN A 133 -9.55 -16.05 -9.70
C GLN A 133 -9.05 -15.16 -8.55
N PHE A 134 -7.74 -14.90 -8.49
CA PHE A 134 -7.16 -13.99 -7.52
C PHE A 134 -7.75 -12.57 -7.65
N VAL A 135 -7.73 -12.02 -8.87
CA VAL A 135 -8.30 -10.69 -9.12
C VAL A 135 -9.79 -10.65 -8.81
N LYS A 136 -10.55 -11.66 -9.21
CA LYS A 136 -11.97 -11.78 -8.91
C LYS A 136 -12.24 -11.84 -7.41
N ASN A 137 -11.42 -12.56 -6.64
CA ASN A 137 -11.54 -12.61 -5.18
C ASN A 137 -11.29 -11.23 -4.54
N MET A 138 -10.37 -10.45 -5.09
CA MET A 138 -10.10 -9.08 -4.64
C MET A 138 -11.23 -8.12 -5.01
N GLU A 139 -11.86 -8.31 -6.16
CA GLU A 139 -13.01 -7.50 -6.62
C GLU A 139 -14.28 -7.77 -5.82
N SER A 140 -14.49 -8.99 -5.37
CA SER A 140 -15.68 -9.39 -4.61
C SER A 140 -15.77 -8.76 -3.23
N SER A 141 -14.71 -8.10 -2.80
CA SER A 141 -14.68 -7.42 -1.52
C SER A 141 -15.54 -6.16 -1.52
N PHE A 142 -16.15 -5.91 -0.39
CA PHE A 142 -17.02 -4.75 -0.19
C PHE A 142 -16.24 -3.45 -0.46
N ALA A 143 -16.75 -2.65 -1.40
CA ALA A 143 -16.27 -1.28 -1.71
C ALA A 143 -14.74 -1.13 -1.87
N GLY A 144 -14.07 -2.15 -2.36
CA GLY A 144 -12.62 -2.12 -2.52
C GLY A 144 -11.85 -2.14 -1.21
N SER A 145 -12.34 -2.86 -0.23
CA SER A 145 -11.71 -3.06 1.06
C SER A 145 -10.91 -4.37 1.14
N ASN A 146 -10.44 -4.89 0.01
CA ASN A 146 -9.49 -5.99 0.03
C ASN A 146 -8.22 -5.59 0.79
N GLU A 147 -7.47 -6.55 1.23
CA GLU A 147 -6.24 -6.32 1.96
C GLU A 147 -5.14 -7.28 1.54
N ILE A 148 -3.95 -6.75 1.31
CA ILE A 148 -2.74 -7.53 1.05
C ILE A 148 -1.69 -7.10 2.07
N MET A 149 -1.17 -8.07 2.81
CA MET A 149 -0.29 -7.85 3.94
C MET A 149 1.08 -8.49 3.66
N PHE A 150 2.11 -7.66 3.54
CA PHE A 150 3.47 -8.12 3.25
C PHE A 150 4.28 -8.31 4.55
N ARG A 151 4.77 -9.52 4.79
CA ARG A 151 5.51 -9.87 6.02
C ARG A 151 6.83 -9.12 6.17
N ASN A 152 7.54 -8.89 5.08
CA ASN A 152 8.88 -8.32 5.10
C ASN A 152 8.91 -6.85 4.67
N GLY A 153 7.79 -6.13 4.84
CA GLY A 153 7.67 -4.76 4.37
C GLY A 153 7.73 -4.66 2.84
N ILE A 154 7.87 -3.46 2.32
CA ILE A 154 7.89 -3.20 0.88
C ILE A 154 8.98 -2.17 0.59
N ASP A 155 9.94 -2.53 -0.24
CA ASP A 155 11.02 -1.67 -0.69
C ASP A 155 10.47 -0.55 -1.59
N SER A 156 11.01 0.66 -1.44
CA SER A 156 10.60 1.85 -2.21
C SER A 156 10.82 1.72 -3.73
N ARG A 157 11.65 0.78 -4.17
CA ARG A 157 11.83 0.50 -5.61
C ARG A 157 10.53 0.10 -6.33
N TYR A 158 9.54 -0.38 -5.58
CA TYR A 158 8.22 -0.70 -6.13
C TYR A 158 7.31 0.52 -6.26
N PHE A 159 7.64 1.64 -5.65
CA PHE A 159 6.82 2.84 -5.69
C PHE A 159 6.80 3.46 -7.08
N THR A 160 5.63 3.89 -7.52
CA THR A 160 5.44 4.51 -8.83
C THR A 160 4.86 5.91 -8.75
N GLU A 161 4.14 6.22 -7.67
CA GLU A 161 3.46 7.50 -7.50
C GLU A 161 3.08 7.70 -6.04
N ILE A 162 3.12 8.94 -5.58
CA ILE A 162 2.48 9.34 -4.33
C ILE A 162 1.35 10.30 -4.68
N MET A 163 0.14 9.86 -4.42
CA MET A 163 -1.06 10.64 -4.69
C MET A 163 -1.53 11.34 -3.41
N CYS A 164 -1.64 12.65 -3.48
CA CYS A 164 -2.14 13.50 -2.39
C CYS A 164 -3.63 13.76 -2.55
N ASN A 165 -4.33 13.98 -1.46
CA ASN A 165 -5.76 14.25 -1.44
C ASN A 165 -6.11 15.62 -2.03
N SER A 166 -5.22 16.61 -1.91
CA SER A 166 -5.43 17.95 -2.44
C SER A 166 -4.14 18.59 -2.98
N ARG A 167 -4.30 19.71 -3.66
CA ARG A 167 -3.17 20.52 -4.13
C ARG A 167 -2.35 21.08 -2.97
N TYR A 168 -2.99 21.36 -1.85
CA TYR A 168 -2.31 21.87 -0.65
C TYR A 168 -1.33 20.83 -0.11
N GLU A 169 -1.79 19.60 0.12
CA GLU A 169 -0.93 18.51 0.60
C GLU A 169 0.22 18.23 -0.38
N ARG A 170 -0.06 18.27 -1.69
CA ARG A 170 0.97 18.07 -2.70
C ARG A 170 2.05 19.14 -2.62
N GLN A 171 1.67 20.40 -2.59
CA GLN A 171 2.63 21.51 -2.54
C GLN A 171 3.46 21.49 -1.26
N HIS A 172 2.80 21.20 -0.14
CA HIS A 172 3.48 21.11 1.14
C HIS A 172 4.48 19.95 1.17
N LEU A 173 4.07 18.77 0.73
CA LEU A 173 4.96 17.60 0.62
C LEU A 173 6.16 17.87 -0.30
N LEU A 174 5.94 18.47 -1.46
CA LEU A 174 7.03 18.86 -2.37
C LEU A 174 8.03 19.81 -1.70
N SER A 175 7.52 20.80 -0.97
CA SER A 175 8.36 21.75 -0.23
C SER A 175 9.20 21.04 0.83
N GLU A 176 8.59 20.16 1.60
CA GLU A 176 9.26 19.40 2.66
C GLU A 176 10.32 18.43 2.12
N LEU A 177 10.05 17.79 0.98
CA LEU A 177 11.02 16.92 0.31
C LEU A 177 12.23 17.70 -0.20
N ARG A 178 12.00 18.86 -0.84
CA ARG A 178 13.07 19.74 -1.30
C ARG A 178 13.93 20.25 -0.15
N ALA A 179 13.30 20.63 0.97
CA ALA A 179 14.02 21.08 2.17
C ALA A 179 14.97 20.00 2.72
N ARG A 180 14.69 18.73 2.43
CA ARG A 180 15.54 17.59 2.80
C ARG A 180 16.47 17.11 1.69
N GLY A 181 16.52 17.82 0.56
CA GLY A 181 17.34 17.44 -0.56
C GLY A 181 16.83 16.23 -1.35
N ILE A 182 15.56 15.83 -1.15
CA ILE A 182 14.93 14.74 -1.91
C ILE A 182 14.32 15.35 -3.17
N MET A 183 14.98 15.19 -4.30
CA MET A 183 14.61 15.80 -5.58
C MET A 183 14.03 14.79 -6.56
N ASP A 184 14.28 13.50 -6.35
CA ASP A 184 13.75 12.40 -7.16
C ASP A 184 13.40 11.20 -6.29
N ILE A 185 12.53 10.34 -6.81
CA ILE A 185 12.20 9.04 -6.24
C ILE A 185 12.29 8.03 -7.38
N ASN A 186 13.12 7.01 -7.22
CA ASN A 186 13.40 6.02 -8.26
C ASN A 186 13.85 6.63 -9.60
N GLY A 187 14.59 7.74 -9.57
CA GLY A 187 15.06 8.44 -10.74
C GLY A 187 13.99 9.32 -11.43
N ILE A 188 12.82 9.45 -10.84
CA ILE A 188 11.73 10.28 -11.35
C ILE A 188 11.67 11.56 -10.50
N ASP A 189 11.69 12.71 -11.14
CA ASP A 189 11.54 14.01 -10.48
C ASP A 189 10.28 14.04 -9.60
N ILE A 190 10.41 14.57 -8.39
CA ILE A 190 9.31 14.62 -7.41
C ILE A 190 8.08 15.37 -7.93
N GLU A 191 8.26 16.36 -8.81
CA GLU A 191 7.13 17.07 -9.45
C GLU A 191 6.25 16.15 -10.30
N LYS A 192 6.84 15.11 -10.87
CA LYS A 192 6.13 14.09 -11.65
C LYS A 192 5.64 12.95 -10.79
N PHE A 193 6.42 12.59 -9.77
CA PHE A 193 6.12 11.45 -8.90
C PHE A 193 4.97 11.73 -7.94
N ILE A 194 4.82 12.99 -7.50
CA ILE A 194 3.81 13.40 -6.54
C ILE A 194 2.66 14.09 -7.26
N THR A 195 1.49 13.47 -7.18
CA THR A 195 0.29 13.89 -7.92
C THR A 195 -0.84 14.26 -6.96
N VAL A 196 -1.89 14.83 -7.51
CA VAL A 196 -3.14 15.06 -6.78
C VAL A 196 -4.15 14.05 -7.29
N GLY A 197 -4.78 13.31 -6.37
CA GLY A 197 -5.91 12.50 -6.71
C GLY A 197 -7.01 13.38 -7.28
N SER A 198 -7.61 12.94 -8.38
CA SER A 198 -8.84 13.57 -8.85
C SER A 198 -9.90 13.36 -7.77
N GLY A 199 -9.98 14.30 -6.85
CA GLY A 199 -11.07 14.40 -5.89
C GLY A 199 -12.32 14.71 -6.69
N LEU A 200 -13.01 13.69 -7.05
CA LEU A 200 -14.35 13.76 -7.59
C LEU A 200 -15.33 13.38 -6.53
#